data_6b27412726a15596844885b8aa5de84e
#
_entry.id   6b27412726a15596844885b8aa5de84e
#
_cell.length_a   1.000
_cell.length_b   1.000
_cell.length_c   1.000
_cell.angle_alpha   90.00
_cell.angle_beta   90.00
_cell.angle_gamma   90.00
#
_symmetry.space_group_name_H-M   'P 1'
#
loop_
_entity.id
_entity.type
_entity.pdbx_description
1 polymer ?
#
loop_
_entity_poly.entity_id
_entity_poly.type
_entity_poly.pdbx_seq_one_letter_code
_entity_poly.pdbx_strand_id
1 'polypeptide(L)'
;MILTTEEKMKDYTEKGWWGTKTVQHYLQQFVESSPTKTAVIDPLNKATLCNTPLLSLTYEQLQQKIDQVASALHDQGIGKDDIVAIQLPNVVELVISYFAILKVGAISSPIPIQYREFECLQLLQALNAKAVVTMQQINDRQYAEMYAKLQDQVPSLNTIFTFDGASEVSVFIDFEQQSIHELPNIDVTANDIFTVCWTSGTEGKPKGVPRSHNEWLVSAYASVDAAKLSADDRILLTFPLVNMAGIGGVLVPWVVTGGTLVLHHPFDFPTFLAQIGSERITYTLVPPSLLTMMIKNQAILSNIDISALRAIGTGSAPITPWLIHSWKDSHGVDLINYFGSNEGATFLSDAEDVPDPQLRSIYLPRFGPKELTWHNRVGKMVESKLIDVESGEEITEPNHPGELLIRGPGVFSGYWQAPEINEKAFDAEGYFRSGDLFEIIHENGEDRYYRVVGRLKDIIVRSGMKISPLEIEEIIQEHPSVVEVAVIPHPHRTHGEISCACVVVAEGQMITLEDVKTLLIDKKIASFKLPEKLMIVNALPRNAVGKVMKSALIDQLTDEEVGA
;
A
#
# COMPACT_ATOMS: atom_id res chain seq x y z
N MET A 1 -3.51 -23.16 -1.89
CA MET A 1 -3.90 -23.13 -0.44
C MET A 1 -5.08 -22.22 -0.24
N ILE A 2 -6.13 -22.66 0.46
CA ILE A 2 -7.35 -21.89 0.74
C ILE A 2 -7.47 -21.70 2.25
N LEU A 3 -7.65 -20.45 2.71
CA LEU A 3 -7.82 -20.10 4.13
C LEU A 3 -9.24 -19.66 4.47
N THR A 4 -10.02 -19.26 3.48
CA THR A 4 -11.41 -18.83 3.65
C THR A 4 -12.33 -20.03 3.86
N THR A 5 -13.30 -19.93 4.78
CA THR A 5 -14.26 -21.00 5.06
C THR A 5 -15.19 -21.27 3.86
N GLU A 6 -15.65 -22.52 3.71
CA GLU A 6 -16.57 -22.89 2.63
C GLU A 6 -17.87 -22.07 2.66
N GLU A 7 -18.36 -21.75 3.85
CA GLU A 7 -19.55 -20.91 4.02
C GLU A 7 -19.38 -19.52 3.42
N LYS A 8 -18.26 -18.82 3.74
CA LYS A 8 -17.95 -17.50 3.17
C LYS A 8 -17.75 -17.56 1.67
N MET A 9 -17.01 -18.57 1.17
CA MET A 9 -16.79 -18.77 -0.27
C MET A 9 -18.13 -18.94 -1.01
N LYS A 10 -19.02 -19.74 -0.48
CA LYS A 10 -20.35 -19.97 -1.04
C LYS A 10 -21.19 -18.67 -1.03
N ASP A 11 -21.28 -17.99 0.11
CA ASP A 11 -22.03 -16.74 0.26
C ASP A 11 -21.57 -15.67 -0.72
N TYR A 12 -20.25 -15.42 -0.81
CA TYR A 12 -19.70 -14.40 -1.70
C TYR A 12 -19.84 -14.76 -3.19
N THR A 13 -19.79 -16.04 -3.53
CA THR A 13 -20.02 -16.52 -4.89
C THR A 13 -21.49 -16.40 -5.29
N GLU A 14 -22.43 -16.78 -4.41
CA GLU A 14 -23.87 -16.65 -4.65
C GLU A 14 -24.31 -15.18 -4.81
N LYS A 15 -23.65 -14.25 -4.08
CA LYS A 15 -23.84 -12.80 -4.22
C LYS A 15 -23.20 -12.22 -5.48
N GLY A 16 -22.39 -13.00 -6.21
CA GLY A 16 -21.63 -12.54 -7.37
C GLY A 16 -20.48 -11.59 -7.02
N TRP A 17 -20.04 -11.57 -5.77
CA TRP A 17 -18.91 -10.76 -5.31
C TRP A 17 -17.57 -11.44 -5.59
N TRP A 18 -17.53 -12.76 -5.50
CA TRP A 18 -16.42 -13.61 -5.89
C TRP A 18 -16.72 -14.37 -7.17
N GLY A 19 -15.68 -14.60 -7.96
CA GLY A 19 -15.75 -15.35 -9.21
C GLY A 19 -14.82 -16.56 -9.21
N THR A 20 -14.73 -17.18 -10.38
CA THR A 20 -13.85 -18.36 -10.61
C THR A 20 -12.52 -17.99 -11.28
N LYS A 21 -12.39 -16.74 -11.75
CA LYS A 21 -11.18 -16.29 -12.46
C LYS A 21 -10.09 -15.88 -11.48
N THR A 22 -8.91 -16.45 -11.64
CA THR A 22 -7.70 -16.00 -10.93
C THR A 22 -7.15 -14.71 -11.56
N VAL A 23 -6.26 -14.02 -10.87
CA VAL A 23 -5.54 -12.83 -11.43
C VAL A 23 -4.82 -13.21 -12.74
N GLN A 24 -4.28 -14.42 -12.83
CA GLN A 24 -3.62 -14.91 -14.05
C GLN A 24 -4.59 -15.07 -15.23
N HIS A 25 -5.85 -15.46 -15.00
CA HIS A 25 -6.84 -15.54 -16.08
C HIS A 25 -7.10 -14.19 -16.74
N TYR A 26 -7.09 -13.10 -15.96
CA TYR A 26 -7.23 -11.76 -16.52
C TYR A 26 -6.03 -11.37 -17.40
N LEU A 27 -4.80 -11.70 -16.97
CA LEU A 27 -3.62 -11.47 -17.81
C LEU A 27 -3.72 -12.25 -19.12
N GLN A 28 -4.09 -13.54 -19.06
CA GLN A 28 -4.22 -14.41 -20.22
C GLN A 28 -5.23 -13.88 -21.24
N GLN A 29 -6.34 -13.25 -20.80
CA GLN A 29 -7.31 -12.64 -21.71
C GLN A 29 -6.68 -11.56 -22.59
N PHE A 30 -5.73 -10.78 -22.07
CA PHE A 30 -5.04 -9.74 -22.86
C PHE A 30 -3.89 -10.31 -23.70
N VAL A 31 -3.26 -11.38 -23.26
CA VAL A 31 -2.33 -12.14 -24.10
C VAL A 31 -3.03 -12.65 -25.37
N GLU A 32 -4.29 -13.11 -25.26
CA GLU A 32 -5.09 -13.60 -26.36
C GLU A 32 -5.71 -12.49 -27.23
N SER A 33 -6.26 -11.45 -26.60
CA SER A 33 -6.99 -10.40 -27.30
C SER A 33 -6.14 -9.25 -27.84
N SER A 34 -4.97 -9.02 -27.24
CA SER A 34 -4.10 -7.87 -27.55
C SER A 34 -2.61 -8.22 -27.43
N PRO A 35 -2.12 -9.32 -28.06
CA PRO A 35 -0.79 -9.87 -27.85
C PRO A 35 0.35 -8.88 -28.11
N THR A 36 0.19 -8.00 -29.10
CA THR A 36 1.21 -7.02 -29.52
C THR A 36 1.18 -5.70 -28.77
N LYS A 37 0.17 -5.49 -27.90
CA LYS A 37 0.07 -4.29 -27.07
C LYS A 37 1.15 -4.32 -25.99
N THR A 38 1.79 -3.16 -25.73
CA THR A 38 2.72 -3.02 -24.62
C THR A 38 2.03 -3.28 -23.28
N ALA A 39 2.53 -4.26 -22.54
CA ALA A 39 2.00 -4.68 -21.25
C ALA A 39 2.73 -3.99 -20.08
N VAL A 40 4.07 -4.02 -20.10
CA VAL A 40 4.91 -3.53 -19.00
C VAL A 40 6.20 -2.92 -19.51
N ILE A 41 6.65 -1.84 -18.83
CA ILE A 41 7.85 -1.07 -19.15
C ILE A 41 8.68 -0.88 -17.89
N ASP A 42 10.00 -1.13 -17.98
CA ASP A 42 10.96 -0.91 -16.92
C ASP A 42 11.14 0.58 -16.54
N PRO A 43 11.61 0.87 -15.30
CA PRO A 43 12.00 2.22 -14.93
C PRO A 43 13.21 2.68 -15.75
N LEU A 44 13.22 3.97 -16.16
CA LEU A 44 14.27 4.53 -17.01
C LEU A 44 15.67 4.44 -16.37
N ASN A 45 15.73 4.41 -15.05
CA ASN A 45 16.98 4.33 -14.27
C ASN A 45 17.36 2.89 -13.86
N LYS A 46 16.78 1.86 -14.46
CA LYS A 46 17.03 0.44 -14.13
C LYS A 46 18.53 0.10 -14.09
N ALA A 47 19.30 0.62 -15.03
CA ALA A 47 20.75 0.34 -15.10
C ALA A 47 21.54 0.77 -13.86
N THR A 48 20.98 1.67 -13.04
CA THR A 48 21.58 2.06 -11.75
C THR A 48 21.20 1.11 -10.61
N LEU A 49 20.24 0.23 -10.83
CA LEU A 49 19.69 -0.70 -9.82
C LEU A 49 20.29 -2.08 -9.92
N CYS A 50 20.28 -2.63 -11.12
CA CYS A 50 20.68 -4.01 -11.38
C CYS A 50 21.26 -4.15 -12.77
N ASN A 51 22.07 -5.20 -12.96
CA ASN A 51 22.78 -5.46 -14.21
C ASN A 51 21.93 -6.32 -15.16
N THR A 52 20.69 -5.90 -15.42
CA THR A 52 19.81 -6.50 -16.44
C THR A 52 19.41 -5.47 -17.48
N PRO A 53 19.13 -5.86 -18.74
CA PRO A 53 18.73 -4.93 -19.77
C PRO A 53 17.39 -4.27 -19.48
N LEU A 54 17.19 -3.06 -20.00
CA LEU A 54 15.89 -2.40 -20.02
C LEU A 54 14.90 -3.22 -20.86
N LEU A 55 13.75 -3.52 -20.31
CA LEU A 55 12.68 -4.26 -20.96
C LEU A 55 11.45 -3.38 -21.17
N SER A 56 10.87 -3.48 -22.35
CA SER A 56 9.53 -3.02 -22.67
C SER A 56 8.86 -4.19 -23.39
N LEU A 57 7.91 -4.84 -22.74
CA LEU A 57 7.34 -6.10 -23.22
C LEU A 57 5.90 -5.92 -23.64
N THR A 58 5.53 -6.56 -24.77
CA THR A 58 4.14 -6.77 -25.13
C THR A 58 3.52 -7.87 -24.23
N TYR A 59 2.18 -8.02 -24.29
CA TYR A 59 1.50 -9.08 -23.54
C TYR A 59 2.00 -10.48 -23.92
N GLU A 60 2.23 -10.74 -25.21
CA GLU A 60 2.80 -12.00 -25.70
C GLU A 60 4.23 -12.23 -25.20
N GLN A 61 5.08 -11.21 -25.28
CA GLN A 61 6.46 -11.28 -24.79
C GLN A 61 6.52 -11.47 -23.28
N LEU A 62 5.64 -10.79 -22.52
CA LEU A 62 5.53 -10.95 -21.08
C LEU A 62 5.14 -12.40 -20.74
N GLN A 63 4.14 -12.96 -21.44
CA GLN A 63 3.72 -14.34 -21.24
C GLN A 63 4.87 -15.32 -21.52
N GLN A 64 5.63 -15.12 -22.59
CA GLN A 64 6.79 -15.96 -22.90
C GLN A 64 7.82 -15.97 -21.76
N LYS A 65 8.12 -14.79 -21.19
CA LYS A 65 9.06 -14.70 -20.07
C LYS A 65 8.51 -15.27 -18.77
N ILE A 66 7.21 -15.15 -18.53
CA ILE A 66 6.53 -15.84 -17.43
C ILE A 66 6.68 -17.35 -17.57
N ASP A 67 6.52 -17.90 -18.78
CA ASP A 67 6.62 -19.32 -19.04
C ASP A 67 8.04 -19.84 -18.84
N GLN A 68 9.05 -19.06 -19.22
CA GLN A 68 10.45 -19.36 -18.97
C GLN A 68 10.75 -19.47 -17.47
N VAL A 69 10.33 -18.46 -16.69
CA VAL A 69 10.57 -18.44 -15.23
C VAL A 69 9.77 -19.55 -14.54
N ALA A 70 8.52 -19.79 -14.96
CA ALA A 70 7.70 -20.87 -14.41
C ALA A 70 8.33 -22.24 -14.65
N SER A 71 8.91 -22.46 -15.85
CA SER A 71 9.66 -23.68 -16.15
C SER A 71 10.89 -23.84 -15.23
N ALA A 72 11.66 -22.77 -15.02
CA ALA A 72 12.81 -22.79 -14.11
C ALA A 72 12.42 -23.07 -12.65
N LEU A 73 11.31 -22.49 -12.18
CA LEU A 73 10.76 -22.77 -10.84
C LEU A 73 10.35 -24.24 -10.70
N HIS A 74 9.64 -24.76 -11.70
CA HIS A 74 9.18 -26.16 -11.71
C HIS A 74 10.34 -27.15 -11.73
N ASP A 75 11.40 -26.89 -12.50
CA ASP A 75 12.60 -27.71 -12.58
C ASP A 75 13.33 -27.85 -11.24
N GLN A 76 13.20 -26.84 -10.38
CA GLN A 76 13.71 -26.85 -9.00
C GLN A 76 12.69 -27.38 -7.98
N GLY A 77 11.60 -28.01 -8.46
CA GLY A 77 10.59 -28.65 -7.64
C GLY A 77 9.66 -27.68 -6.91
N ILE A 78 9.53 -26.42 -7.36
CA ILE A 78 8.54 -25.48 -6.85
C ILE A 78 7.18 -25.82 -7.47
N GLY A 79 6.15 -25.93 -6.65
CA GLY A 79 4.81 -26.30 -7.08
C GLY A 79 3.71 -25.72 -6.20
N LYS A 80 2.51 -26.33 -6.28
CA LYS A 80 1.32 -25.83 -5.59
C LYS A 80 1.55 -25.73 -4.08
N ASP A 81 1.12 -24.58 -3.54
CA ASP A 81 1.16 -24.22 -2.12
C ASP A 81 2.58 -24.03 -1.53
N ASP A 82 3.64 -24.19 -2.33
CA ASP A 82 4.97 -23.75 -1.92
C ASP A 82 5.03 -22.24 -1.81
N ILE A 83 5.82 -21.72 -0.86
CA ILE A 83 5.97 -20.27 -0.70
C ILE A 83 7.31 -19.83 -1.28
N VAL A 84 7.24 -18.86 -2.19
CA VAL A 84 8.40 -18.24 -2.82
C VAL A 84 8.47 -16.77 -2.39
N ALA A 85 9.52 -16.42 -1.68
CA ALA A 85 9.81 -15.03 -1.34
C ALA A 85 10.35 -14.29 -2.57
N ILE A 86 10.00 -13.01 -2.70
CA ILE A 86 10.48 -12.15 -3.79
C ILE A 86 11.10 -10.90 -3.18
N GLN A 87 12.38 -10.65 -3.45
CA GLN A 87 13.03 -9.39 -3.06
C GLN A 87 13.69 -8.75 -4.28
N LEU A 88 12.90 -7.97 -5.00
CA LEU A 88 13.27 -7.27 -6.22
C LEU A 88 12.78 -5.81 -6.17
N PRO A 89 13.49 -4.88 -6.82
CA PRO A 89 12.94 -3.55 -7.08
C PRO A 89 11.75 -3.63 -8.05
N ASN A 90 11.01 -2.53 -8.24
CA ASN A 90 9.95 -2.48 -9.26
C ASN A 90 10.57 -2.49 -10.67
N VAL A 91 10.95 -3.65 -11.14
CA VAL A 91 11.46 -3.93 -12.49
C VAL A 91 10.58 -5.00 -13.15
N VAL A 92 10.70 -5.18 -14.45
CA VAL A 92 9.88 -6.13 -15.21
C VAL A 92 10.04 -7.55 -14.68
N GLU A 93 11.22 -7.93 -14.21
CA GLU A 93 11.49 -9.25 -13.61
C GLU A 93 10.66 -9.50 -12.34
N LEU A 94 10.31 -8.46 -11.57
CA LEU A 94 9.40 -8.58 -10.42
C LEU A 94 7.99 -8.97 -10.89
N VAL A 95 7.48 -8.31 -11.93
CA VAL A 95 6.15 -8.62 -12.49
C VAL A 95 6.14 -10.03 -13.06
N ILE A 96 7.17 -10.41 -13.83
CA ILE A 96 7.33 -11.78 -14.36
C ILE A 96 7.32 -12.80 -13.20
N SER A 97 8.05 -12.53 -12.12
CA SER A 97 8.16 -13.44 -10.96
C SER A 97 6.81 -13.68 -10.30
N TYR A 98 5.99 -12.65 -10.10
CA TYR A 98 4.64 -12.82 -9.56
C TYR A 98 3.81 -13.81 -10.37
N PHE A 99 3.76 -13.64 -11.68
CA PHE A 99 2.94 -14.48 -12.55
C PHE A 99 3.53 -15.87 -12.80
N ALA A 100 4.85 -15.99 -12.79
CA ALA A 100 5.52 -17.29 -12.90
C ALA A 100 5.28 -18.17 -11.66
N ILE A 101 5.36 -17.57 -10.46
CA ILE A 101 5.05 -18.24 -9.19
C ILE A 101 3.58 -18.69 -9.17
N LEU A 102 2.65 -17.83 -9.62
CA LEU A 102 1.25 -18.19 -9.76
C LEU A 102 1.05 -19.36 -10.75
N LYS A 103 1.79 -19.37 -11.85
CA LYS A 103 1.65 -20.36 -12.91
C LYS A 103 2.04 -21.76 -12.43
N VAL A 104 2.98 -21.89 -11.51
CA VAL A 104 3.32 -23.16 -10.85
C VAL A 104 2.45 -23.46 -9.63
N GLY A 105 1.45 -22.63 -9.34
CA GLY A 105 0.52 -22.79 -8.20
C GLY A 105 1.12 -22.44 -6.85
N ALA A 106 2.28 -21.82 -6.83
CA ALA A 106 2.95 -21.36 -5.61
C ALA A 106 2.42 -20.01 -5.13
N ILE A 107 2.76 -19.65 -3.90
CA ILE A 107 2.33 -18.42 -3.20
C ILE A 107 3.49 -17.43 -3.17
N SER A 108 3.26 -16.21 -3.61
CA SER A 108 4.26 -15.14 -3.58
C SER A 108 4.31 -14.47 -2.21
N SER A 109 5.52 -14.22 -1.67
CA SER A 109 5.68 -13.34 -0.52
C SER A 109 6.69 -12.24 -0.81
N PRO A 110 6.23 -11.02 -1.13
CA PRO A 110 7.11 -9.93 -1.47
C PRO A 110 7.77 -9.34 -0.22
N ILE A 111 9.08 -9.10 -0.33
CA ILE A 111 9.93 -8.52 0.72
C ILE A 111 10.44 -7.17 0.24
N PRO A 112 10.31 -6.08 1.04
CA PRO A 112 10.90 -4.80 0.70
C PRO A 112 12.42 -4.89 0.48
N ILE A 113 12.94 -4.24 -0.56
CA ILE A 113 14.38 -4.31 -0.89
C ILE A 113 15.28 -3.67 0.17
N GLN A 114 14.72 -2.85 1.06
CA GLN A 114 15.44 -2.24 2.17
C GLN A 114 15.72 -3.23 3.31
N TYR A 115 14.98 -4.34 3.39
CA TYR A 115 15.18 -5.35 4.43
C TYR A 115 16.53 -6.05 4.27
N ARG A 116 17.09 -6.44 5.42
CA ARG A 116 18.41 -7.06 5.54
C ARG A 116 18.28 -8.46 6.11
N GLU A 117 19.41 -9.04 6.43
CA GLU A 117 19.52 -10.38 7.01
C GLU A 117 18.55 -10.62 8.17
N PHE A 118 18.45 -9.65 9.08
CA PHE A 118 17.61 -9.79 10.29
C PHE A 118 16.12 -9.90 9.93
N GLU A 119 15.59 -8.96 9.17
CA GLU A 119 14.18 -8.98 8.78
C GLU A 119 13.89 -10.14 7.83
N CYS A 120 14.75 -10.36 6.84
CA CYS A 120 14.58 -11.44 5.88
C CYS A 120 14.56 -12.81 6.56
N LEU A 121 15.45 -13.05 7.54
CA LEU A 121 15.47 -14.31 8.30
C LEU A 121 14.13 -14.56 9.00
N GLN A 122 13.60 -13.55 9.70
CA GLN A 122 12.33 -13.66 10.40
C GLN A 122 11.18 -14.01 9.45
N LEU A 123 11.11 -13.34 8.29
CA LEU A 123 10.06 -13.57 7.30
C LEU A 123 10.18 -14.95 6.68
N LEU A 124 11.37 -15.37 6.27
CA LEU A 124 11.60 -16.69 5.66
C LEU A 124 11.26 -17.84 6.61
N GLN A 125 11.62 -17.70 7.89
CA GLN A 125 11.26 -18.68 8.93
C GLN A 125 9.75 -18.75 9.16
N ALA A 126 9.09 -17.58 9.29
CA ALA A 126 7.64 -17.52 9.50
C ALA A 126 6.85 -18.09 8.31
N LEU A 127 7.37 -17.96 7.11
CA LEU A 127 6.78 -18.49 5.88
C LEU A 127 7.06 -19.97 5.67
N ASN A 128 8.12 -20.51 6.25
CA ASN A 128 8.72 -21.77 5.80
C ASN A 128 9.02 -21.71 4.29
N ALA A 129 9.63 -20.59 3.83
CA ALA A 129 9.84 -20.30 2.42
C ALA A 129 10.73 -21.36 1.75
N LYS A 130 10.32 -21.84 0.57
CA LYS A 130 11.04 -22.90 -0.17
C LYS A 130 12.07 -22.32 -1.12
N ALA A 131 11.81 -21.14 -1.66
CA ALA A 131 12.72 -20.43 -2.56
C ALA A 131 12.65 -18.92 -2.36
N VAL A 132 13.69 -18.26 -2.89
CA VAL A 132 13.74 -16.79 -3.02
C VAL A 132 14.04 -16.44 -4.47
N VAL A 133 13.35 -15.43 -5.00
CA VAL A 133 13.66 -14.79 -6.29
C VAL A 133 14.22 -13.41 -6.02
N THR A 134 15.42 -13.14 -6.52
CA THR A 134 16.16 -11.88 -6.30
C THR A 134 17.10 -11.56 -7.47
N MET A 135 18.10 -10.73 -7.26
CA MET A 135 19.26 -10.50 -8.11
C MET A 135 20.54 -10.93 -7.38
N GLN A 136 21.65 -11.14 -8.12
CA GLN A 136 22.97 -11.26 -7.49
C GLN A 136 23.25 -9.98 -6.71
N GLN A 137 23.07 -8.86 -7.41
CA GLN A 137 23.35 -7.54 -6.84
C GLN A 137 22.25 -6.54 -7.16
N ILE A 138 21.83 -5.76 -6.15
CA ILE A 138 20.96 -4.60 -6.30
C ILE A 138 21.71 -3.39 -5.71
N ASN A 139 21.95 -2.36 -6.52
CA ASN A 139 22.89 -1.27 -6.21
C ASN A 139 24.27 -1.85 -5.85
N ASP A 140 24.77 -1.55 -4.66
CA ASP A 140 26.07 -1.98 -4.13
C ASP A 140 26.01 -3.25 -3.26
N ARG A 141 24.86 -3.96 -3.20
CA ARG A 141 24.62 -5.06 -2.24
C ARG A 141 24.42 -6.40 -2.92
N GLN A 142 25.04 -7.42 -2.32
CA GLN A 142 25.00 -8.81 -2.77
C GLN A 142 23.83 -9.55 -2.11
N TYR A 143 22.69 -9.64 -2.82
CA TYR A 143 21.47 -10.27 -2.28
C TYR A 143 21.53 -11.80 -2.34
N ALA A 144 22.00 -12.40 -3.43
CA ALA A 144 22.10 -13.86 -3.52
C ALA A 144 23.01 -14.43 -2.42
N GLU A 145 24.17 -13.79 -2.17
CA GLU A 145 25.07 -14.20 -1.08
C GLU A 145 24.43 -14.00 0.31
N MET A 146 23.66 -12.92 0.49
CA MET A 146 22.92 -12.71 1.73
C MET A 146 21.97 -13.88 2.00
N TYR A 147 21.18 -14.28 1.01
CA TYR A 147 20.24 -15.39 1.16
C TYR A 147 20.95 -16.74 1.32
N ALA A 148 22.08 -16.97 0.65
CA ALA A 148 22.88 -18.18 0.84
C ALA A 148 23.34 -18.36 2.29
N LYS A 149 23.73 -17.28 2.97
CA LYS A 149 24.08 -17.31 4.40
C LYS A 149 22.88 -17.59 5.32
N LEU A 150 21.67 -17.32 4.87
CA LEU A 150 20.44 -17.59 5.63
C LEU A 150 19.95 -19.03 5.48
N GLN A 151 20.37 -19.77 4.45
CA GLN A 151 19.92 -21.16 4.19
C GLN A 151 20.18 -22.07 5.39
N ASP A 152 21.31 -21.96 6.08
CA ASP A 152 21.62 -22.77 7.27
C ASP A 152 20.62 -22.56 8.41
N GLN A 153 19.97 -21.40 8.45
CA GLN A 153 19.01 -21.01 9.49
C GLN A 153 17.54 -21.16 9.03
N VAL A 154 17.32 -21.45 7.74
CA VAL A 154 16.02 -21.67 7.12
C VAL A 154 16.05 -22.98 6.33
N PRO A 155 15.87 -24.14 6.99
CA PRO A 155 16.03 -25.47 6.35
C PRO A 155 15.10 -25.71 5.16
N SER A 156 14.00 -24.97 5.05
CA SER A 156 13.08 -25.03 3.91
C SER A 156 13.60 -24.31 2.67
N LEU A 157 14.52 -23.34 2.82
CA LEU A 157 15.04 -22.53 1.73
C LEU A 157 16.06 -23.33 0.90
N ASN A 158 15.58 -23.95 -0.18
CA ASN A 158 16.39 -24.82 -1.00
C ASN A 158 17.03 -24.11 -2.20
N THR A 159 16.37 -23.08 -2.75
CA THR A 159 16.78 -22.47 -4.01
C THR A 159 16.72 -20.94 -3.96
N ILE A 160 17.75 -20.31 -4.52
CA ILE A 160 17.83 -18.87 -4.75
C ILE A 160 17.86 -18.67 -6.26
N PHE A 161 16.91 -17.93 -6.82
CA PHE A 161 16.85 -17.58 -8.25
C PHE A 161 17.33 -16.17 -8.49
N THR A 162 18.07 -15.96 -9.58
CA THR A 162 18.60 -14.63 -9.97
C THR A 162 18.45 -14.39 -11.47
N PHE A 163 18.39 -13.12 -11.89
CA PHE A 163 18.24 -12.70 -13.30
C PHE A 163 19.48 -12.01 -13.88
N ASP A 164 20.48 -11.67 -13.06
CA ASP A 164 21.61 -10.82 -13.43
C ASP A 164 22.96 -11.57 -13.43
N GLY A 165 22.92 -12.88 -13.50
CA GLY A 165 24.10 -13.71 -13.64
C GLY A 165 24.05 -15.02 -12.84
N ALA A 166 24.97 -15.92 -13.19
CA ALA A 166 25.16 -17.20 -12.49
C ALA A 166 26.14 -17.03 -11.32
N SER A 167 25.92 -17.83 -10.26
CA SER A 167 26.87 -17.99 -9.17
C SER A 167 26.79 -19.41 -8.61
N GLU A 168 27.72 -19.79 -7.72
CA GLU A 168 27.71 -21.10 -7.06
C GLU A 168 26.53 -21.25 -6.08
N VAL A 169 25.93 -20.14 -5.66
CA VAL A 169 24.87 -20.10 -4.64
C VAL A 169 23.47 -19.89 -5.20
N SER A 170 23.32 -19.67 -6.52
CA SER A 170 22.02 -19.38 -7.12
C SER A 170 21.80 -20.03 -8.48
N VAL A 171 20.53 -20.23 -8.82
CA VAL A 171 20.07 -20.64 -10.15
C VAL A 171 19.85 -19.39 -10.97
N PHE A 172 20.61 -19.24 -12.04
CA PHE A 172 20.46 -18.13 -12.97
C PHE A 172 19.34 -18.40 -13.97
N ILE A 173 18.40 -17.47 -14.06
CA ILE A 173 17.35 -17.47 -15.06
C ILE A 173 17.81 -16.61 -16.24
N ASP A 174 18.35 -17.25 -17.25
CA ASP A 174 18.78 -16.60 -18.49
C ASP A 174 17.65 -16.63 -19.52
N PHE A 175 17.03 -15.49 -19.78
CA PHE A 175 15.94 -15.37 -20.74
C PHE A 175 16.31 -15.72 -22.19
N GLU A 176 17.60 -15.78 -22.53
CA GLU A 176 18.03 -16.19 -23.87
C GLU A 176 18.20 -17.71 -23.99
N GLN A 177 18.47 -18.39 -22.88
CA GLN A 177 18.78 -19.81 -22.85
C GLN A 177 17.69 -20.67 -22.18
N GLN A 178 16.86 -20.05 -21.30
CA GLN A 178 15.83 -20.77 -20.56
C GLN A 178 14.75 -21.35 -21.49
N SER A 179 14.66 -22.65 -21.53
CA SER A 179 13.65 -23.38 -22.30
C SER A 179 12.28 -23.28 -21.65
N ILE A 180 11.26 -23.22 -22.48
CA ILE A 180 9.87 -23.37 -22.07
C ILE A 180 9.48 -24.85 -22.29
N HIS A 181 8.90 -25.47 -21.29
CA HIS A 181 8.29 -26.78 -21.42
C HIS A 181 6.88 -26.81 -20.84
N GLU A 182 6.12 -27.82 -21.22
CA GLU A 182 4.75 -27.96 -20.75
C GLU A 182 4.75 -28.29 -19.26
N LEU A 183 4.09 -27.42 -18.49
CA LEU A 183 3.90 -27.62 -17.07
C LEU A 183 2.69 -28.52 -16.81
N PRO A 184 2.69 -29.31 -15.72
CA PRO A 184 1.51 -30.09 -15.34
C PRO A 184 0.31 -29.14 -15.12
N ASN A 185 -0.88 -29.66 -15.42
CA ASN A 185 -2.10 -28.92 -15.08
C ASN A 185 -2.24 -28.82 -13.57
N ILE A 186 -2.17 -27.59 -13.04
CA ILE A 186 -2.26 -27.31 -11.62
C ILE A 186 -3.63 -26.71 -11.34
N ASP A 187 -4.39 -27.34 -10.46
CA ASP A 187 -5.71 -26.85 -10.04
C ASP A 187 -5.55 -25.69 -9.05
N VAL A 188 -5.53 -24.46 -9.57
CA VAL A 188 -5.54 -23.21 -8.80
C VAL A 188 -6.86 -22.52 -9.04
N THR A 189 -7.57 -22.22 -7.96
CA THR A 189 -8.85 -21.52 -7.99
C THR A 189 -8.70 -20.06 -7.57
N ALA A 190 -9.72 -19.25 -7.81
CA ALA A 190 -9.73 -17.86 -7.36
C ALA A 190 -9.76 -17.70 -5.83
N ASN A 191 -10.03 -18.78 -5.09
CA ASN A 191 -10.03 -18.82 -3.63
C ASN A 191 -8.65 -19.18 -3.04
N ASP A 192 -7.71 -19.66 -3.87
CA ASP A 192 -6.35 -19.92 -3.42
C ASP A 192 -5.60 -18.62 -3.10
N ILE A 193 -4.68 -18.71 -2.13
CA ILE A 193 -3.84 -17.57 -1.75
C ILE A 193 -2.90 -17.21 -2.90
N PHE A 194 -2.91 -15.94 -3.27
CA PHE A 194 -2.00 -15.36 -4.24
C PHE A 194 -0.72 -14.83 -3.57
N THR A 195 -0.89 -14.07 -2.48
CA THR A 195 0.25 -13.45 -1.79
C THR A 195 0.15 -13.56 -0.29
N VAL A 196 1.32 -13.53 0.39
CA VAL A 196 1.44 -13.20 1.81
C VAL A 196 2.24 -11.91 1.93
N CYS A 197 1.55 -10.78 2.13
CA CYS A 197 2.17 -9.47 2.36
C CYS A 197 2.47 -9.27 3.86
N TRP A 198 3.33 -8.30 4.17
CA TRP A 198 3.78 -8.07 5.55
C TRP A 198 3.36 -6.70 6.07
N THR A 199 2.92 -6.66 7.33
CA THR A 199 2.66 -5.42 8.06
C THR A 199 3.59 -5.32 9.26
N SER A 200 3.96 -4.08 9.62
CA SER A 200 4.68 -3.83 10.88
C SER A 200 3.73 -4.11 12.04
N GLY A 201 3.97 -5.21 12.76
CA GLY A 201 3.20 -5.54 13.96
C GLY A 201 3.35 -4.46 15.04
N THR A 202 2.30 -4.29 15.87
CA THR A 202 2.30 -3.34 17.00
C THR A 202 3.31 -3.69 18.09
N GLU A 203 3.76 -4.96 18.13
CA GLU A 203 4.72 -5.51 19.10
C GLU A 203 6.12 -5.73 18.49
N GLY A 204 6.42 -5.10 17.36
CA GLY A 204 7.72 -5.19 16.69
C GLY A 204 7.92 -6.43 15.82
N LYS A 205 7.02 -7.45 15.86
CA LYS A 205 7.09 -8.62 14.97
C LYS A 205 6.24 -8.40 13.74
N PRO A 206 6.77 -8.64 12.52
CA PRO A 206 5.97 -8.58 11.28
C PRO A 206 4.81 -9.58 11.32
N LYS A 207 3.64 -9.17 10.79
CA LYS A 207 2.48 -10.04 10.62
C LYS A 207 2.28 -10.32 9.14
N GLY A 208 2.21 -11.60 8.77
CA GLY A 208 1.89 -12.02 7.41
C GLY A 208 0.38 -11.86 7.14
N VAL A 209 0.04 -11.23 6.03
CA VAL A 209 -1.33 -11.02 5.57
C VAL A 209 -1.54 -11.82 4.30
N PRO A 210 -2.09 -13.04 4.39
CA PRO A 210 -2.43 -13.84 3.22
C PRO A 210 -3.65 -13.25 2.52
N ARG A 211 -3.59 -13.18 1.19
CA ARG A 211 -4.70 -12.70 0.35
C ARG A 211 -4.93 -13.63 -0.82
N SER A 212 -6.17 -14.06 -1.01
CA SER A 212 -6.58 -14.85 -2.17
C SER A 212 -6.69 -13.98 -3.44
N HIS A 213 -6.82 -14.63 -4.60
CA HIS A 213 -7.10 -13.93 -5.86
C HIS A 213 -8.39 -13.12 -5.77
N ASN A 214 -9.47 -13.71 -5.24
CA ASN A 214 -10.75 -13.02 -5.10
C ASN A 214 -10.65 -11.79 -4.19
N GLU A 215 -9.98 -11.88 -3.05
CA GLU A 215 -9.79 -10.74 -2.14
C GLU A 215 -9.02 -9.60 -2.80
N TRP A 216 -7.96 -9.91 -3.60
CA TRP A 216 -7.23 -8.90 -4.35
C TRP A 216 -8.06 -8.29 -5.48
N LEU A 217 -8.86 -9.10 -6.20
CA LEU A 217 -9.74 -8.61 -7.27
C LEU A 217 -10.78 -7.64 -6.73
N VAL A 218 -11.37 -7.91 -5.56
CA VAL A 218 -12.31 -6.97 -4.93
C VAL A 218 -11.63 -5.65 -4.58
N SER A 219 -10.43 -5.69 -3.99
CA SER A 219 -9.66 -4.48 -3.70
C SER A 219 -9.29 -3.70 -4.96
N ALA A 220 -8.94 -4.40 -6.04
CA ALA A 220 -8.63 -3.78 -7.33
C ALA A 220 -9.85 -3.10 -7.97
N TYR A 221 -11.03 -3.68 -7.83
CA TYR A 221 -12.27 -3.08 -8.37
C TYR A 221 -12.53 -1.69 -7.76
N ALA A 222 -12.19 -1.48 -6.48
CA ALA A 222 -12.30 -0.15 -5.88
C ALA A 222 -11.46 0.89 -6.65
N SER A 223 -10.21 0.56 -6.96
CA SER A 223 -9.30 1.44 -7.72
C SER A 223 -9.74 1.59 -9.18
N VAL A 224 -10.20 0.51 -9.82
CA VAL A 224 -10.69 0.53 -11.21
C VAL A 224 -11.87 1.48 -11.35
N ASP A 225 -12.85 1.40 -10.45
CA ASP A 225 -14.04 2.25 -10.49
C ASP A 225 -13.69 3.71 -10.16
N ALA A 226 -12.97 3.95 -9.06
CA ALA A 226 -12.63 5.31 -8.62
C ALA A 226 -11.79 6.08 -9.63
N ALA A 227 -10.81 5.41 -10.27
CA ALA A 227 -9.96 6.02 -11.28
C ALA A 227 -10.48 5.80 -12.72
N LYS A 228 -11.62 5.13 -12.90
CA LYS A 228 -12.20 4.78 -14.22
C LYS A 228 -11.17 4.15 -15.16
N LEU A 229 -10.41 3.19 -14.62
CA LEU A 229 -9.33 2.55 -15.37
C LEU A 229 -9.86 1.67 -16.49
N SER A 230 -9.19 1.71 -17.63
CA SER A 230 -9.53 0.98 -18.84
C SER A 230 -8.28 0.41 -19.53
N ALA A 231 -8.50 -0.30 -20.63
CA ALA A 231 -7.41 -0.81 -21.43
C ALA A 231 -6.54 0.30 -22.07
N ASP A 232 -7.05 1.50 -22.23
CA ASP A 232 -6.30 2.61 -22.83
C ASP A 232 -5.35 3.31 -21.85
N ASP A 233 -5.42 2.95 -20.55
CA ASP A 233 -4.62 3.61 -19.55
C ASP A 233 -3.16 3.15 -19.53
N ARG A 234 -2.29 4.11 -19.23
CA ARG A 234 -0.87 3.94 -18.94
C ARG A 234 -0.64 4.31 -17.48
N ILE A 235 -0.38 3.29 -16.68
CA ILE A 235 -0.39 3.38 -15.22
C ILE A 235 1.05 3.42 -14.71
N LEU A 236 1.46 4.51 -14.04
CA LEU A 236 2.80 4.64 -13.45
C LEU A 236 2.78 4.14 -12.00
N LEU A 237 3.54 3.09 -11.73
CA LEU A 237 3.68 2.49 -10.41
C LEU A 237 4.88 3.09 -9.67
N THR A 238 4.63 3.87 -8.64
CA THR A 238 5.67 4.49 -7.80
C THR A 238 5.85 3.83 -6.43
N PHE A 239 4.83 3.13 -5.95
CA PHE A 239 4.90 2.38 -4.69
C PHE A 239 5.53 1.00 -4.88
N PRO A 240 6.27 0.47 -3.89
CA PRO A 240 6.78 -0.90 -3.96
C PRO A 240 5.65 -1.93 -4.11
N LEU A 241 5.85 -2.95 -4.93
CA LEU A 241 4.91 -4.07 -5.12
C LEU A 241 4.98 -5.05 -3.94
N VAL A 242 4.79 -4.57 -2.72
CA VAL A 242 4.89 -5.39 -1.50
C VAL A 242 3.66 -5.25 -0.59
N ASN A 243 2.69 -4.40 -0.97
CA ASN A 243 1.56 -4.07 -0.11
C ASN A 243 0.32 -3.65 -0.92
N MET A 244 -0.75 -3.27 -0.21
CA MET A 244 -2.02 -2.83 -0.79
C MET A 244 -1.85 -1.72 -1.82
N ALA A 245 -1.00 -0.71 -1.59
CA ALA A 245 -0.84 0.41 -2.52
C ALA A 245 -0.27 -0.03 -3.87
N GLY A 246 0.78 -0.87 -3.87
CA GLY A 246 1.37 -1.39 -5.11
C GLY A 246 0.51 -2.47 -5.76
N ILE A 247 0.12 -3.49 -5.00
CA ILE A 247 -0.58 -4.67 -5.55
C ILE A 247 -2.05 -4.36 -5.81
N GLY A 248 -2.81 -3.93 -4.80
CA GLY A 248 -4.25 -3.67 -4.90
C GLY A 248 -4.59 -2.35 -5.58
N GLY A 249 -3.71 -1.34 -5.46
CA GLY A 249 -3.90 -0.03 -6.08
C GLY A 249 -3.44 0.07 -7.53
N VAL A 250 -2.50 -0.78 -7.98
CA VAL A 250 -1.90 -0.67 -9.32
C VAL A 250 -1.75 -2.00 -10.05
N LEU A 251 -1.06 -3.02 -9.49
CA LEU A 251 -0.73 -4.25 -10.20
C LEU A 251 -2.00 -5.01 -10.65
N VAL A 252 -2.90 -5.30 -9.70
CA VAL A 252 -4.13 -6.05 -10.01
C VAL A 252 -5.11 -5.21 -10.85
N PRO A 253 -5.32 -3.90 -10.59
CA PRO A 253 -6.06 -3.02 -11.50
C PRO A 253 -5.55 -3.03 -12.95
N TRP A 254 -4.22 -2.96 -13.15
CA TRP A 254 -3.62 -3.07 -14.48
C TRP A 254 -3.99 -4.39 -15.17
N VAL A 255 -3.84 -5.51 -14.45
CA VAL A 255 -4.17 -6.84 -15.00
C VAL A 255 -5.65 -6.96 -15.35
N VAL A 256 -6.53 -6.44 -14.51
CA VAL A 256 -7.99 -6.49 -14.74
C VAL A 256 -8.42 -5.66 -15.95
N THR A 257 -7.74 -4.54 -16.19
CA THR A 257 -8.13 -3.58 -17.26
C THR A 257 -7.36 -3.76 -18.55
N GLY A 258 -6.17 -4.37 -18.52
CA GLY A 258 -5.37 -4.59 -19.73
C GLY A 258 -4.67 -3.34 -20.26
N GLY A 259 -4.39 -2.37 -19.41
CA GLY A 259 -3.61 -1.17 -19.74
C GLY A 259 -2.13 -1.45 -19.96
N THR A 260 -1.29 -0.41 -19.90
CA THR A 260 0.17 -0.51 -19.88
C THR A 260 0.68 -0.16 -18.48
N LEU A 261 1.45 -1.04 -17.86
CA LEU A 261 2.11 -0.78 -16.58
C LEU A 261 3.50 -0.19 -16.82
N VAL A 262 3.76 0.99 -16.30
CA VAL A 262 5.08 1.64 -16.31
C VAL A 262 5.63 1.59 -14.90
N LEU A 263 6.82 1.02 -14.74
CA LEU A 263 7.46 0.82 -13.45
C LEU A 263 8.36 1.99 -13.08
N HIS A 264 8.44 2.29 -11.78
CA HIS A 264 9.31 3.33 -11.23
C HIS A 264 9.95 2.84 -9.93
N HIS A 265 11.29 2.88 -9.86
CA HIS A 265 12.05 2.55 -8.65
C HIS A 265 13.57 2.84 -8.86
N PRO A 266 14.31 3.25 -7.81
CA PRO A 266 13.79 3.88 -6.59
C PRO A 266 13.05 5.17 -6.95
N PHE A 267 12.33 5.75 -6.00
CA PHE A 267 11.71 7.03 -6.29
C PHE A 267 12.79 8.08 -6.57
N ASP A 268 12.80 8.59 -7.79
CA ASP A 268 13.66 9.67 -8.28
C ASP A 268 12.79 10.71 -8.97
N PHE A 269 12.73 11.89 -8.41
CA PHE A 269 11.78 12.91 -8.87
C PHE A 269 11.99 13.34 -10.33
N PRO A 270 13.21 13.62 -10.82
CA PRO A 270 13.44 13.90 -12.23
C PRO A 270 12.99 12.77 -13.16
N THR A 271 13.30 11.50 -12.82
CA THR A 271 12.89 10.33 -13.59
C THR A 271 11.37 10.16 -13.59
N PHE A 272 10.72 10.36 -12.44
CA PHE A 272 9.26 10.32 -12.32
C PHE A 272 8.59 11.32 -13.27
N LEU A 273 9.06 12.55 -13.28
CA LEU A 273 8.56 13.60 -14.16
C LEU A 273 8.80 13.27 -15.64
N ALA A 274 10.00 12.78 -15.97
CA ALA A 274 10.32 12.35 -17.33
C ALA A 274 9.37 11.23 -17.81
N GLN A 275 9.09 10.24 -16.96
CA GLN A 275 8.17 9.14 -17.29
C GLN A 275 6.73 9.63 -17.48
N ILE A 276 6.24 10.59 -16.68
CA ILE A 276 4.90 11.16 -16.89
C ILE A 276 4.73 11.67 -18.32
N GLY A 277 5.69 12.44 -18.81
CA GLY A 277 5.64 13.01 -20.15
C GLY A 277 5.95 11.98 -21.24
N SER A 278 7.11 11.31 -21.18
CA SER A 278 7.59 10.41 -22.24
C SER A 278 6.68 9.19 -22.41
N GLU A 279 6.14 8.65 -21.31
CA GLU A 279 5.25 7.49 -21.35
C GLU A 279 3.77 7.88 -21.43
N ARG A 280 3.44 9.19 -21.52
CA ARG A 280 2.07 9.70 -21.59
C ARG A 280 1.18 9.06 -20.52
N ILE A 281 1.61 9.12 -19.27
CA ILE A 281 0.92 8.51 -18.13
C ILE A 281 -0.47 9.11 -17.97
N THR A 282 -1.47 8.25 -17.82
CA THR A 282 -2.87 8.65 -17.63
C THR A 282 -3.32 8.58 -16.16
N TYR A 283 -2.68 7.70 -15.38
CA TYR A 283 -2.95 7.50 -13.96
C TYR A 283 -1.68 7.13 -13.19
N THR A 284 -1.58 7.64 -11.97
CA THR A 284 -0.52 7.25 -11.00
C THR A 284 -1.06 7.30 -9.58
N LEU A 285 -0.32 6.72 -8.65
CA LEU A 285 -0.59 6.77 -7.21
C LEU A 285 0.65 7.32 -6.49
N VAL A 286 0.52 8.46 -5.78
CA VAL A 286 1.65 9.17 -5.14
C VAL A 286 1.24 9.80 -3.81
N PRO A 287 2.20 10.07 -2.88
CA PRO A 287 1.91 10.76 -1.64
C PRO A 287 1.45 12.22 -1.85
N PRO A 288 0.60 12.80 -0.96
CA PRO A 288 0.14 14.19 -1.06
C PRO A 288 1.26 15.23 -1.05
N SER A 289 2.35 14.97 -0.34
CA SER A 289 3.52 15.86 -0.27
C SER A 289 4.16 16.09 -1.64
N LEU A 290 4.24 15.04 -2.46
CA LEU A 290 4.75 15.13 -3.82
C LEU A 290 3.85 16.00 -4.71
N LEU A 291 2.55 15.81 -4.63
CA LEU A 291 1.57 16.60 -5.37
C LEU A 291 1.60 18.09 -4.98
N THR A 292 1.76 18.35 -3.68
CA THR A 292 1.90 19.71 -3.16
C THR A 292 3.17 20.37 -3.69
N MET A 293 4.30 19.65 -3.72
CA MET A 293 5.57 20.16 -4.26
C MET A 293 5.44 20.48 -5.76
N MET A 294 4.80 19.62 -6.54
CA MET A 294 4.59 19.83 -7.97
C MET A 294 3.73 21.07 -8.25
N ILE A 295 2.60 21.23 -7.56
CA ILE A 295 1.70 22.39 -7.76
C ILE A 295 2.34 23.71 -7.30
N LYS A 296 3.09 23.71 -6.20
CA LYS A 296 3.79 24.91 -5.71
C LYS A 296 4.93 25.33 -6.64
N ASN A 297 5.47 24.41 -7.44
CA ASN A 297 6.56 24.68 -8.36
C ASN A 297 6.11 24.56 -9.82
N GLN A 298 5.32 25.51 -10.27
CA GLN A 298 4.77 25.53 -11.63
C GLN A 298 5.83 25.53 -12.74
N ALA A 299 7.04 26.01 -12.48
CA ALA A 299 8.13 25.94 -13.44
C ALA A 299 8.53 24.49 -13.77
N ILE A 300 8.34 23.56 -12.84
CA ILE A 300 8.55 22.12 -13.09
C ILE A 300 7.49 21.59 -14.04
N LEU A 301 6.22 21.85 -13.74
CA LEU A 301 5.09 21.34 -14.53
C LEU A 301 5.05 21.93 -15.94
N SER A 302 5.45 23.19 -16.12
CA SER A 302 5.46 23.85 -17.43
C SER A 302 6.44 23.23 -18.42
N ASN A 303 7.42 22.46 -17.96
CA ASN A 303 8.43 21.81 -18.79
C ASN A 303 8.10 20.33 -19.12
N ILE A 304 6.94 19.84 -18.69
CA ILE A 304 6.55 18.43 -18.82
C ILE A 304 5.18 18.34 -19.47
N ASP A 305 5.02 17.45 -20.43
CA ASP A 305 3.70 17.13 -21.00
C ASP A 305 2.91 16.24 -20.05
N ILE A 306 2.02 16.85 -19.27
CA ILE A 306 1.06 16.12 -18.40
C ILE A 306 -0.34 16.02 -19.02
N SER A 307 -0.51 16.35 -20.31
CA SER A 307 -1.83 16.41 -20.97
C SER A 307 -2.58 15.09 -20.99
N ALA A 308 -1.88 13.97 -20.88
CA ALA A 308 -2.49 12.64 -20.80
C ALA A 308 -2.96 12.29 -19.37
N LEU A 309 -2.41 12.94 -18.34
CA LEU A 309 -2.70 12.61 -16.93
C LEU A 309 -4.11 13.09 -16.57
N ARG A 310 -5.00 12.17 -16.23
CA ARG A 310 -6.42 12.45 -15.96
C ARG A 310 -6.82 12.24 -14.49
N ALA A 311 -6.13 11.35 -13.78
CA ALA A 311 -6.42 11.08 -12.39
C ALA A 311 -5.15 10.69 -11.62
N ILE A 312 -5.12 11.03 -10.33
CA ILE A 312 -4.06 10.65 -9.42
C ILE A 312 -4.69 10.13 -8.13
N GLY A 313 -4.34 8.90 -7.76
CA GLY A 313 -4.60 8.39 -6.43
C GLY A 313 -3.60 8.95 -5.42
N THR A 314 -4.06 9.29 -4.23
CA THR A 314 -3.19 9.77 -3.16
C THR A 314 -3.74 9.40 -1.80
N GLY A 315 -2.88 9.17 -0.82
CA GLY A 315 -3.29 8.72 0.52
C GLY A 315 -2.09 8.54 1.45
N SER A 316 -2.31 7.83 2.54
CA SER A 316 -1.32 7.63 3.62
C SER A 316 -1.02 8.88 4.45
N ALA A 317 -1.53 10.05 4.06
CA ALA A 317 -1.43 11.33 4.78
C ALA A 317 -2.65 12.19 4.41
N PRO A 318 -3.00 13.20 5.22
CA PRO A 318 -4.08 14.12 4.93
C PRO A 318 -3.92 14.84 3.60
N ILE A 319 -5.05 15.07 2.93
CA ILE A 319 -5.13 15.82 1.69
C ILE A 319 -5.88 17.13 2.00
N THR A 320 -5.42 18.23 1.43
CA THR A 320 -6.11 19.52 1.60
C THR A 320 -7.09 19.78 0.45
N PRO A 321 -8.22 20.48 0.71
CA PRO A 321 -9.14 20.92 -0.36
C PRO A 321 -8.42 21.73 -1.43
N TRP A 322 -7.51 22.61 -1.01
CA TRP A 322 -6.69 23.42 -1.91
C TRP A 322 -5.92 22.54 -2.92
N LEU A 323 -5.37 21.41 -2.49
CA LEU A 323 -4.62 20.52 -3.36
C LEU A 323 -5.51 19.91 -4.44
N ILE A 324 -6.73 19.47 -4.07
CA ILE A 324 -7.70 18.90 -5.01
C ILE A 324 -8.13 19.97 -6.03
N HIS A 325 -8.48 21.16 -5.58
CA HIS A 325 -8.85 22.28 -6.46
C HIS A 325 -7.70 22.66 -7.39
N SER A 326 -6.48 22.78 -6.87
CA SER A 326 -5.34 23.21 -7.67
C SER A 326 -5.06 22.26 -8.84
N TRP A 327 -5.09 20.94 -8.62
CA TRP A 327 -4.90 19.95 -9.67
C TRP A 327 -6.07 19.96 -10.66
N LYS A 328 -7.31 20.06 -10.18
CA LYS A 328 -8.50 20.06 -11.03
C LYS A 328 -8.58 21.31 -11.90
N ASP A 329 -8.45 22.50 -11.29
CA ASP A 329 -8.68 23.77 -11.97
C ASP A 329 -7.53 24.14 -12.92
N SER A 330 -6.27 23.82 -12.55
CA SER A 330 -5.10 24.17 -13.36
C SER A 330 -4.79 23.14 -14.44
N HIS A 331 -5.10 21.86 -14.21
CA HIS A 331 -4.64 20.77 -15.08
C HIS A 331 -5.74 19.79 -15.51
N GLY A 332 -6.97 19.92 -15.00
CA GLY A 332 -8.07 19.01 -15.28
C GLY A 332 -7.93 17.63 -14.61
N VAL A 333 -6.96 17.44 -13.72
CA VAL A 333 -6.64 16.16 -13.11
C VAL A 333 -7.49 15.93 -11.86
N ASP A 334 -8.16 14.79 -11.78
CA ASP A 334 -8.92 14.40 -10.60
C ASP A 334 -8.03 13.73 -9.54
N LEU A 335 -8.10 14.21 -8.30
CA LEU A 335 -7.47 13.54 -7.17
C LEU A 335 -8.46 12.62 -6.46
N ILE A 336 -8.01 11.40 -6.18
CA ILE A 336 -8.77 10.37 -5.47
C ILE A 336 -8.09 10.16 -4.11
N ASN A 337 -8.87 10.29 -3.03
CA ASN A 337 -8.37 10.08 -1.67
C ASN A 337 -8.46 8.59 -1.31
N TYR A 338 -7.32 7.98 -1.00
CA TYR A 338 -7.16 6.56 -0.72
C TYR A 338 -6.96 6.31 0.77
N PHE A 339 -7.83 5.49 1.35
CA PHE A 339 -7.61 4.84 2.64
C PHE A 339 -7.65 3.33 2.45
N GLY A 340 -6.61 2.63 2.94
CA GLY A 340 -6.55 1.18 2.80
C GLY A 340 -5.52 0.51 3.69
N SER A 341 -5.70 -0.78 3.91
CA SER A 341 -4.77 -1.64 4.63
C SER A 341 -4.54 -2.96 3.90
N ASN A 342 -3.44 -3.65 4.21
CA ASN A 342 -3.15 -4.97 3.65
C ASN A 342 -4.23 -5.99 4.01
N GLU A 343 -4.86 -5.82 5.14
CA GLU A 343 -5.93 -6.67 5.66
C GLU A 343 -7.24 -6.54 4.87
N GLY A 344 -7.34 -5.54 3.98
CA GLY A 344 -8.44 -5.43 3.02
C GLY A 344 -9.40 -4.26 3.26
N ALA A 345 -9.12 -3.37 4.22
CA ALA A 345 -9.82 -2.10 4.24
C ALA A 345 -9.49 -1.33 2.96
N THR A 346 -10.51 -0.87 2.25
CA THR A 346 -10.36 -0.11 1.01
C THR A 346 -11.54 0.86 0.90
N PHE A 347 -11.28 2.12 1.24
CA PHE A 347 -12.23 3.22 1.13
C PHE A 347 -11.62 4.29 0.24
N LEU A 348 -12.27 4.58 -0.88
CA LEU A 348 -11.79 5.55 -1.84
C LEU A 348 -12.82 6.67 -1.99
N SER A 349 -12.35 7.91 -1.96
CA SER A 349 -13.16 9.09 -2.17
C SER A 349 -12.80 9.70 -3.51
N ASP A 350 -13.64 9.47 -4.50
CA ASP A 350 -13.50 9.95 -5.87
C ASP A 350 -14.52 11.04 -6.22
N ALA A 351 -14.45 11.55 -7.45
CA ALA A 351 -15.32 12.66 -7.89
C ALA A 351 -16.79 12.25 -8.13
N GLU A 352 -17.11 10.95 -8.21
CA GLU A 352 -18.48 10.48 -8.41
C GLU A 352 -19.17 10.21 -7.07
N ASP A 353 -18.47 9.55 -6.15
CA ASP A 353 -19.02 9.24 -4.83
C ASP A 353 -18.97 10.45 -3.88
N VAL A 354 -17.96 11.34 -4.03
CA VAL A 354 -17.79 12.56 -3.25
C VAL A 354 -17.47 13.73 -4.20
N PRO A 355 -18.47 14.30 -4.90
CA PRO A 355 -18.26 15.32 -5.93
C PRO A 355 -17.62 16.60 -5.41
N ASP A 356 -17.98 17.02 -4.20
CA ASP A 356 -17.41 18.22 -3.58
C ASP A 356 -15.94 18.00 -3.18
N PRO A 357 -14.98 18.76 -3.77
CA PRO A 357 -13.57 18.65 -3.43
C PRO A 357 -13.25 18.93 -1.95
N GLN A 358 -14.03 19.79 -1.29
CA GLN A 358 -13.89 20.07 0.14
C GLN A 358 -14.17 18.82 0.96
N LEU A 359 -15.28 18.15 0.68
CA LEU A 359 -15.67 16.92 1.37
C LEU A 359 -14.73 15.75 1.00
N ARG A 360 -14.36 15.64 -0.29
CA ARG A 360 -13.49 14.58 -0.79
C ARG A 360 -12.11 14.54 -0.15
N SER A 361 -11.59 15.69 0.24
CA SER A 361 -10.28 15.77 0.88
C SER A 361 -10.28 15.19 2.30
N ILE A 362 -11.42 15.22 2.98
CA ILE A 362 -11.54 14.94 4.42
C ILE A 362 -12.32 13.64 4.67
N TYR A 363 -13.34 13.37 3.83
CA TYR A 363 -14.30 12.30 4.09
C TYR A 363 -14.14 11.13 3.13
N LEU A 364 -14.49 9.97 3.65
CA LEU A 364 -14.55 8.70 2.92
C LEU A 364 -16.01 8.22 2.87
N PRO A 365 -16.42 7.48 1.83
CA PRO A 365 -17.75 6.88 1.76
C PRO A 365 -18.01 5.95 2.94
N ARG A 366 -19.17 6.05 3.59
CA ARG A 366 -19.62 5.12 4.62
C ARG A 366 -20.26 3.91 3.96
N PHE A 367 -19.46 2.88 3.71
CA PHE A 367 -19.96 1.61 3.17
C PHE A 367 -20.67 0.80 4.26
N GLY A 368 -21.72 0.06 3.89
CA GLY A 368 -22.43 -0.86 4.78
C GLY A 368 -23.92 -0.55 4.95
N PRO A 369 -24.37 0.67 5.29
CA PRO A 369 -25.78 0.99 5.36
C PRO A 369 -26.49 0.76 4.01
N LYS A 370 -27.58 0.00 4.02
CA LYS A 370 -28.30 -0.43 2.80
C LYS A 370 -29.01 0.71 2.08
N GLU A 371 -29.32 1.78 2.80
CA GLU A 371 -29.96 2.99 2.30
C GLU A 371 -29.00 3.87 1.49
N LEU A 372 -27.68 3.72 1.70
CA LEU A 372 -26.67 4.47 0.96
C LEU A 372 -26.28 3.75 -0.32
N THR A 373 -26.23 4.51 -1.40
CA THR A 373 -25.77 4.02 -2.70
C THR A 373 -24.51 4.74 -3.15
N TRP A 374 -23.60 3.97 -3.73
CA TRP A 374 -22.29 4.41 -4.17
C TRP A 374 -22.06 3.99 -5.62
N HIS A 375 -21.33 4.82 -6.38
CA HIS A 375 -20.90 4.49 -7.74
C HIS A 375 -19.88 3.34 -7.70
N ASN A 376 -18.94 3.42 -6.76
CA ASN A 376 -17.96 2.37 -6.57
C ASN A 376 -18.65 1.06 -6.15
N ARG A 377 -18.47 0.01 -6.98
CA ARG A 377 -19.13 -1.29 -6.78
C ARG A 377 -18.82 -1.93 -5.42
N VAL A 378 -17.64 -1.62 -4.84
CA VAL A 378 -17.22 -2.16 -3.53
C VAL A 378 -18.12 -1.65 -2.40
N GLY A 379 -18.77 -0.50 -2.57
CA GLY A 379 -19.73 0.04 -1.61
C GLY A 379 -20.92 -0.87 -1.30
N LYS A 380 -21.25 -1.81 -2.20
CA LYS A 380 -22.29 -2.83 -1.99
C LYS A 380 -21.76 -4.13 -1.39
N MET A 381 -20.46 -4.28 -1.29
CA MET A 381 -19.79 -5.52 -0.88
C MET A 381 -19.21 -5.43 0.54
N VAL A 382 -18.91 -4.22 1.00
CA VAL A 382 -18.29 -3.96 2.31
C VAL A 382 -19.35 -3.59 3.32
N GLU A 383 -19.32 -4.26 4.46
CA GLU A 383 -20.08 -3.90 5.65
C GLU A 383 -19.11 -3.26 6.66
N SER A 384 -19.51 -2.14 7.25
CA SER A 384 -18.72 -1.44 8.25
C SER A 384 -19.58 -0.96 9.41
N LYS A 385 -18.98 -0.94 10.60
CA LYS A 385 -19.57 -0.38 11.82
C LYS A 385 -18.48 0.29 12.67
N LEU A 386 -18.88 1.24 13.51
CA LEU A 386 -18.01 1.83 14.51
C LEU A 386 -18.36 1.28 15.89
N ILE A 387 -17.34 0.95 16.66
CA ILE A 387 -17.51 0.45 18.04
C ILE A 387 -16.82 1.42 19.00
N ASP A 388 -17.56 1.82 20.03
CA ASP A 388 -16.98 2.58 21.13
C ASP A 388 -15.94 1.72 21.86
N VAL A 389 -14.74 2.27 22.02
CA VAL A 389 -13.58 1.52 22.53
C VAL A 389 -13.71 1.18 24.01
N GLU A 390 -14.51 1.95 24.77
CA GLU A 390 -14.67 1.78 26.23
C GLU A 390 -15.87 0.87 26.56
N SER A 391 -17.03 1.15 25.96
CA SER A 391 -18.26 0.39 26.23
C SER A 391 -18.37 -0.88 25.39
N GLY A 392 -17.73 -0.92 24.21
CA GLY A 392 -17.90 -2.01 23.23
C GLY A 392 -19.24 -1.94 22.47
N GLU A 393 -20.02 -0.88 22.64
CA GLU A 393 -21.30 -0.69 21.95
C GLU A 393 -21.10 -0.11 20.54
N GLU A 394 -22.04 -0.40 19.64
CA GLU A 394 -22.03 0.16 18.29
C GLU A 394 -22.41 1.65 18.31
N ILE A 395 -21.62 2.47 17.64
CA ILE A 395 -21.87 3.90 17.47
C ILE A 395 -22.69 4.11 16.21
N THR A 396 -23.87 4.68 16.37
CA THR A 396 -24.80 5.06 15.29
C THR A 396 -24.93 6.57 15.13
N GLU A 397 -24.56 7.34 16.16
CA GLU A 397 -24.68 8.77 16.19
C GLU A 397 -23.44 9.47 15.57
N PRO A 398 -23.65 10.58 14.82
CA PRO A 398 -22.55 11.36 14.25
C PRO A 398 -21.63 12.01 15.29
N ASN A 399 -20.39 12.30 14.85
CA ASN A 399 -19.38 13.00 15.64
C ASN A 399 -18.96 12.30 16.94
N HIS A 400 -19.07 10.98 16.96
CA HIS A 400 -18.59 10.15 18.05
C HIS A 400 -17.53 9.19 17.52
N PRO A 401 -16.25 9.36 17.93
CA PRO A 401 -15.16 8.51 17.45
C PRO A 401 -15.25 7.07 17.98
N GLY A 402 -15.11 6.11 17.10
CA GLY A 402 -15.03 4.70 17.44
C GLY A 402 -14.07 3.91 16.55
N GLU A 403 -13.72 2.70 16.97
CA GLU A 403 -12.93 1.80 16.16
C GLU A 403 -13.73 1.35 14.94
N LEU A 404 -13.15 1.50 13.74
CA LEU A 404 -13.74 0.98 12.51
C LEU A 404 -13.58 -0.55 12.46
N LEU A 405 -14.70 -1.24 12.40
CA LEU A 405 -14.79 -2.67 12.11
C LEU A 405 -15.33 -2.88 10.70
N ILE A 406 -14.71 -3.80 9.95
CA ILE A 406 -15.06 -4.07 8.55
C ILE A 406 -15.25 -5.55 8.29
N ARG A 407 -16.18 -5.87 7.40
CA ARG A 407 -16.44 -7.23 6.89
C ARG A 407 -16.76 -7.16 5.41
N GLY A 408 -16.33 -8.15 4.63
CA GLY A 408 -16.66 -8.21 3.21
C GLY A 408 -15.66 -9.06 2.41
N PRO A 409 -15.94 -9.24 1.12
CA PRO A 409 -15.17 -10.14 0.25
C PRO A 409 -13.74 -9.65 -0.07
N GLY A 410 -13.40 -8.40 0.26
CA GLY A 410 -12.04 -7.86 0.16
C GLY A 410 -11.24 -7.99 1.45
N VAL A 411 -11.84 -8.39 2.57
CA VAL A 411 -11.17 -8.51 3.87
C VAL A 411 -10.56 -9.89 4.01
N PHE A 412 -9.31 -9.95 4.44
CA PHE A 412 -8.56 -11.20 4.61
C PHE A 412 -9.18 -12.16 5.64
N SER A 413 -8.80 -13.43 5.58
CA SER A 413 -9.35 -14.45 6.48
C SER A 413 -8.59 -14.61 7.80
N GLY A 414 -7.51 -13.85 7.99
CA GLY A 414 -6.69 -13.84 9.22
C GLY A 414 -5.19 -13.80 8.93
N TYR A 415 -4.40 -13.43 9.92
CA TYR A 415 -2.93 -13.39 9.84
C TYR A 415 -2.34 -14.79 9.71
N TRP A 416 -1.27 -14.88 8.93
CA TRP A 416 -0.56 -16.11 8.61
C TRP A 416 -0.02 -16.79 9.87
N GLN A 417 -0.46 -18.04 10.12
CA GLN A 417 -0.03 -18.87 11.25
C GLN A 417 -0.05 -18.18 12.62
N ALA A 418 -1.04 -17.30 12.86
CA ALA A 418 -1.12 -16.49 14.07
C ALA A 418 -2.47 -16.64 14.79
N PRO A 419 -2.84 -17.83 15.31
CA PRO A 419 -4.17 -18.09 15.87
C PRO A 419 -4.53 -17.16 17.04
N GLU A 420 -3.60 -16.89 17.98
CA GLU A 420 -3.85 -16.02 19.13
C GLU A 420 -4.10 -14.55 18.73
N ILE A 421 -3.47 -14.10 17.63
CA ILE A 421 -3.71 -12.76 17.09
C ILE A 421 -5.07 -12.74 16.39
N ASN A 422 -5.41 -13.80 15.67
CA ASN A 422 -6.65 -13.90 14.92
C ASN A 422 -7.89 -13.92 15.82
N GLU A 423 -7.83 -14.53 17.00
CA GLU A 423 -8.90 -14.48 18.01
C GLU A 423 -9.25 -13.04 18.42
N LYS A 424 -8.27 -12.16 18.44
CA LYS A 424 -8.45 -10.74 18.83
C LYS A 424 -8.73 -9.83 17.65
N ALA A 425 -8.33 -10.24 16.45
CA ALA A 425 -8.42 -9.44 15.24
C ALA A 425 -9.85 -9.35 14.69
N PHE A 426 -10.72 -10.29 15.05
CA PHE A 426 -12.10 -10.33 14.61
C PHE A 426 -13.07 -10.33 15.79
N ASP A 427 -14.24 -9.72 15.61
CA ASP A 427 -15.33 -9.83 16.57
C ASP A 427 -16.12 -11.13 16.38
N ALA A 428 -17.12 -11.37 17.25
CA ALA A 428 -17.96 -12.56 17.21
C ALA A 428 -18.81 -12.68 15.92
N GLU A 429 -19.03 -11.57 15.21
CA GLU A 429 -19.78 -11.51 13.95
C GLU A 429 -18.85 -11.62 12.72
N GLY A 430 -17.54 -11.73 12.94
CA GLY A 430 -16.52 -11.85 11.88
C GLY A 430 -16.11 -10.53 11.25
N TYR A 431 -16.36 -9.40 11.91
CA TYR A 431 -15.79 -8.11 11.51
C TYR A 431 -14.34 -7.98 11.95
N PHE A 432 -13.48 -7.58 11.04
CA PHE A 432 -12.08 -7.28 11.33
C PHE A 432 -11.95 -5.94 12.05
N ARG A 433 -11.22 -5.93 13.16
CA ARG A 433 -10.86 -4.75 13.93
C ARG A 433 -9.69 -4.03 13.28
N SER A 434 -9.95 -2.87 12.67
CA SER A 434 -8.91 -2.17 11.90
C SER A 434 -7.82 -1.53 12.78
N GLY A 435 -8.14 -1.23 14.05
CA GLY A 435 -7.32 -0.41 14.93
C GLY A 435 -7.26 1.06 14.51
N ASP A 436 -8.08 1.47 13.55
CA ASP A 436 -8.21 2.85 13.09
C ASP A 436 -9.51 3.44 13.68
N LEU A 437 -9.43 4.69 14.13
CA LEU A 437 -10.57 5.42 14.68
C LEU A 437 -11.22 6.28 13.60
N PHE A 438 -12.53 6.15 13.52
CA PHE A 438 -13.38 6.89 12.59
C PHE A 438 -14.55 7.53 13.33
N GLU A 439 -15.19 8.49 12.70
CA GLU A 439 -16.48 9.02 13.13
C GLU A 439 -17.44 9.13 11.95
N ILE A 440 -18.74 9.03 12.24
CA ILE A 440 -19.81 9.25 11.27
C ILE A 440 -19.99 10.76 11.12
N ILE A 441 -20.14 11.22 9.88
CA ILE A 441 -20.36 12.63 9.56
C ILE A 441 -21.76 12.82 9.02
N HIS A 442 -22.48 13.74 9.66
CA HIS A 442 -23.77 14.24 9.17
C HIS A 442 -23.53 15.40 8.20
N GLU A 443 -23.84 15.20 6.94
CA GLU A 443 -23.67 16.20 5.90
C GLU A 443 -24.88 16.22 4.97
N ASN A 444 -25.41 17.41 4.69
CA ASN A 444 -26.58 17.61 3.82
C ASN A 444 -27.82 16.79 4.21
N GLY A 445 -28.02 16.50 5.50
CA GLY A 445 -29.17 15.74 6.01
C GLY A 445 -28.99 14.22 6.00
N GLU A 446 -27.80 13.71 5.69
CA GLU A 446 -27.48 12.28 5.63
C GLU A 446 -26.20 11.96 6.41
N ASP A 447 -26.15 10.76 7.03
CA ASP A 447 -25.00 10.19 7.73
C ASP A 447 -24.20 9.30 6.77
N ARG A 448 -23.72 9.88 5.68
CA ARG A 448 -23.18 9.08 4.56
C ARG A 448 -21.65 9.01 4.48
N TYR A 449 -20.96 9.74 5.34
CA TYR A 449 -19.50 9.79 5.28
C TYR A 449 -18.86 9.34 6.59
N TYR A 450 -17.62 8.88 6.45
CA TYR A 450 -16.69 8.70 7.54
C TYR A 450 -15.59 9.75 7.49
N ARG A 451 -15.12 10.19 8.67
CA ARG A 451 -13.86 10.91 8.83
C ARG A 451 -12.88 10.05 9.60
N VAL A 452 -11.63 9.99 9.13
CA VAL A 452 -10.54 9.35 9.86
C VAL A 452 -10.16 10.24 11.04
N VAL A 453 -10.19 9.70 12.25
CA VAL A 453 -9.80 10.42 13.47
C VAL A 453 -8.34 10.10 13.84
N GLY A 454 -7.86 8.90 13.53
CA GLY A 454 -6.49 8.50 13.81
C GLY A 454 -6.34 6.99 14.03
N ARG A 455 -5.24 6.59 14.66
CA ARG A 455 -5.02 5.21 15.07
C ARG A 455 -5.23 5.05 16.55
N LEU A 456 -5.92 3.99 16.95
CA LEU A 456 -6.18 3.68 18.36
C LEU A 456 -4.89 3.68 19.21
N LYS A 457 -3.82 3.10 18.68
CA LYS A 457 -2.51 3.01 19.35
C LYS A 457 -1.71 4.32 19.40
N ASP A 458 -2.05 5.29 18.54
CA ASP A 458 -1.33 6.56 18.43
C ASP A 458 -2.02 7.68 19.23
N ILE A 459 -3.20 7.42 19.81
CA ILE A 459 -3.93 8.38 20.65
C ILE A 459 -3.09 8.74 21.88
N ILE A 460 -2.92 10.03 22.10
CA ILE A 460 -2.20 10.57 23.24
C ILE A 460 -3.18 10.73 24.41
N VAL A 461 -2.82 10.19 25.57
CA VAL A 461 -3.70 10.23 26.76
C VAL A 461 -3.15 11.23 27.77
N ARG A 462 -3.63 12.48 27.69
CA ARG A 462 -3.22 13.58 28.57
C ARG A 462 -4.21 13.74 29.72
N SER A 463 -3.80 13.38 30.95
CA SER A 463 -4.67 13.46 32.14
C SER A 463 -6.05 12.80 31.95
N GLY A 464 -6.10 11.68 31.24
CA GLY A 464 -7.34 10.96 30.90
C GLY A 464 -8.08 11.51 29.66
N MET A 465 -7.68 12.65 29.12
CA MET A 465 -8.25 13.19 27.87
C MET A 465 -7.53 12.62 26.67
N LYS A 466 -8.30 12.15 25.69
CA LYS A 466 -7.78 11.56 24.44
C LYS A 466 -7.52 12.67 23.41
N ILE A 467 -6.33 12.67 22.85
CA ILE A 467 -5.89 13.63 21.83
C ILE A 467 -5.54 12.85 20.57
N SER A 468 -6.17 13.17 19.46
CA SER A 468 -5.81 12.65 18.15
C SER A 468 -4.59 13.41 17.62
N PRO A 469 -3.45 12.74 17.37
CA PRO A 469 -2.33 13.36 16.68
C PRO A 469 -2.70 13.89 15.30
N LEU A 470 -3.53 13.15 14.56
CA LEU A 470 -3.92 13.49 13.20
C LEU A 470 -4.63 14.85 13.13
N GLU A 471 -5.55 15.13 14.06
CA GLU A 471 -6.27 16.41 14.15
C GLU A 471 -5.31 17.60 14.29
N ILE A 472 -4.24 17.42 15.06
CA ILE A 472 -3.22 18.45 15.28
C ILE A 472 -2.29 18.57 14.07
N GLU A 473 -1.89 17.44 13.51
CA GLU A 473 -1.03 17.34 12.31
C GLU A 473 -1.67 18.07 11.12
N GLU A 474 -2.97 17.87 10.88
CA GLU A 474 -3.72 18.50 9.79
C GLU A 474 -3.64 20.04 9.87
N ILE A 475 -3.79 20.58 11.05
CA ILE A 475 -3.75 22.04 11.24
C ILE A 475 -2.31 22.57 11.12
N ILE A 476 -1.34 21.94 11.75
CA ILE A 476 0.07 22.35 11.67
C ILE A 476 0.58 22.31 10.23
N GLN A 477 0.11 21.33 9.43
CA GLN A 477 0.47 21.20 8.01
C GLN A 477 0.04 22.41 7.16
N GLU A 478 -0.96 23.19 7.59
CA GLU A 478 -1.38 24.42 6.90
C GLU A 478 -0.35 25.56 7.04
N HIS A 479 0.57 25.50 7.99
CA HIS A 479 1.56 26.54 8.19
C HIS A 479 2.54 26.63 7.00
N PRO A 480 2.80 27.85 6.44
CA PRO A 480 3.62 28.01 5.24
C PRO A 480 5.04 27.46 5.34
N SER A 481 5.63 27.51 6.54
CA SER A 481 6.99 27.02 6.80
C SER A 481 7.07 25.50 7.02
N VAL A 482 5.93 24.79 7.12
CA VAL A 482 5.90 23.35 7.41
C VAL A 482 5.89 22.55 6.11
N VAL A 483 6.84 21.64 5.99
CA VAL A 483 6.92 20.65 4.90
C VAL A 483 6.22 19.37 5.31
N GLU A 484 6.55 18.84 6.49
CA GLU A 484 5.96 17.64 7.07
C GLU A 484 5.83 17.81 8.59
N VAL A 485 4.85 17.12 9.16
CA VAL A 485 4.64 17.09 10.62
C VAL A 485 4.21 15.70 11.08
N ALA A 486 4.65 15.31 12.26
CA ALA A 486 4.13 14.17 13.00
C ALA A 486 3.98 14.57 14.48
N VAL A 487 2.84 14.28 15.07
CA VAL A 487 2.59 14.51 16.51
C VAL A 487 2.69 13.18 17.24
N ILE A 488 3.49 13.17 18.30
CA ILE A 488 3.78 11.96 19.08
C ILE A 488 3.51 12.18 20.56
N PRO A 489 3.21 11.11 21.33
CA PRO A 489 3.16 11.18 22.78
C PRO A 489 4.57 11.40 23.35
N HIS A 490 4.64 12.20 24.39
CA HIS A 490 5.84 12.38 25.19
C HIS A 490 5.48 12.15 26.65
N PRO A 491 6.21 11.28 27.38
CA PRO A 491 5.96 11.02 28.79
C PRO A 491 6.03 12.31 29.62
N HIS A 492 5.07 12.50 30.53
CA HIS A 492 5.02 13.67 31.38
C HIS A 492 4.65 13.33 32.82
N ARG A 493 5.39 13.89 33.79
CA ARG A 493 5.34 13.51 35.19
C ARG A 493 3.97 13.67 35.86
N THR A 494 3.19 14.66 35.45
CA THR A 494 1.87 14.98 36.04
C THR A 494 0.70 14.64 35.12
N HIS A 495 0.90 14.62 33.83
CA HIS A 495 -0.18 14.42 32.85
C HIS A 495 -0.23 13.02 32.23
N GLY A 496 0.73 12.13 32.60
CA GLY A 496 0.95 10.86 31.94
C GLY A 496 1.65 11.07 30.61
N GLU A 497 0.94 11.66 29.64
CA GLU A 497 1.49 12.03 28.34
C GLU A 497 1.15 13.49 28.00
N ILE A 498 1.99 14.10 27.17
CA ILE A 498 1.77 15.38 26.49
C ILE A 498 2.05 15.23 25.00
N SER A 499 1.58 16.19 24.21
CA SER A 499 1.81 16.18 22.75
C SER A 499 3.14 16.85 22.41
N CYS A 500 3.96 16.18 21.58
CA CYS A 500 5.16 16.74 20.95
C CYS A 500 4.95 16.82 19.43
N ALA A 501 5.06 18.02 18.86
CA ALA A 501 5.03 18.22 17.41
C ALA A 501 6.45 18.07 16.83
N CYS A 502 6.67 17.07 15.96
CA CYS A 502 7.91 16.87 15.22
C CYS A 502 7.72 17.45 13.82
N VAL A 503 8.48 18.49 13.46
CA VAL A 503 8.23 19.29 12.26
C VAL A 503 9.47 19.33 11.36
N VAL A 504 9.27 19.08 10.07
CA VAL A 504 10.24 19.37 9.01
C VAL A 504 9.89 20.74 8.45
N VAL A 505 10.81 21.69 8.52
CA VAL A 505 10.60 23.06 8.01
C VAL A 505 11.21 23.23 6.62
N ALA A 506 10.63 24.15 5.84
CA ALA A 506 11.17 24.52 4.54
C ALA A 506 12.54 25.19 4.68
N GLU A 507 13.39 25.03 3.69
CA GLU A 507 14.76 25.58 3.70
C GLU A 507 14.78 27.09 3.94
N GLY A 508 15.59 27.52 4.90
CA GLY A 508 15.68 28.93 5.30
C GLY A 508 14.51 29.48 6.12
N GLN A 509 13.52 28.64 6.46
CA GLN A 509 12.40 29.03 7.29
C GLN A 509 12.62 28.56 8.75
N MET A 510 11.87 29.16 9.66
CA MET A 510 11.83 28.78 11.07
C MET A 510 10.37 28.72 11.54
N ILE A 511 10.11 27.91 12.55
CA ILE A 511 8.84 27.85 13.27
C ILE A 511 9.14 27.63 14.75
N THR A 512 8.38 28.26 15.60
CA THR A 512 8.49 28.12 17.05
C THR A 512 7.27 27.39 17.63
N LEU A 513 7.37 26.91 18.86
CA LEU A 513 6.24 26.31 19.57
C LEU A 513 5.08 27.30 19.71
N GLU A 514 5.38 28.58 19.89
CA GLU A 514 4.36 29.63 20.02
C GLU A 514 3.65 29.89 18.67
N ASP A 515 4.36 29.79 17.54
CA ASP A 515 3.72 29.88 16.21
C ASP A 515 2.74 28.71 16.01
N VAL A 516 3.15 27.48 16.38
CA VAL A 516 2.29 26.30 16.32
C VAL A 516 1.06 26.46 17.22
N LYS A 517 1.25 26.91 18.47
CA LYS A 517 0.14 27.14 19.39
C LYS A 517 -0.80 28.22 18.90
N THR A 518 -0.27 29.33 18.38
CA THR A 518 -1.07 30.45 17.86
C THR A 518 -1.95 29.95 16.70
N LEU A 519 -1.39 29.20 15.75
CA LEU A 519 -2.14 28.61 14.65
C LEU A 519 -3.31 27.73 15.13
N LEU A 520 -3.04 26.85 16.11
CA LEU A 520 -4.05 25.97 16.71
C LEU A 520 -5.14 26.73 17.48
N ILE A 521 -4.76 27.78 18.20
CA ILE A 521 -5.69 28.66 18.94
C ILE A 521 -6.60 29.42 17.97
N ASP A 522 -6.07 29.92 16.87
CA ASP A 522 -6.83 30.62 15.83
C ASP A 522 -7.88 29.69 15.16
N LYS A 523 -7.58 28.41 15.08
CA LYS A 523 -8.53 27.36 14.68
C LYS A 523 -9.51 26.92 15.78
N LYS A 524 -9.41 27.55 16.97
CA LYS A 524 -10.27 27.27 18.13
C LYS A 524 -10.18 25.85 18.69
N ILE A 525 -9.03 25.23 18.56
CA ILE A 525 -8.75 23.91 19.16
C ILE A 525 -8.80 24.01 20.69
N ALA A 526 -9.29 22.97 21.35
CA ALA A 526 -9.33 22.90 22.81
C ALA A 526 -7.91 22.97 23.40
N SER A 527 -7.74 23.77 24.45
CA SER A 527 -6.42 24.08 25.03
C SER A 527 -5.61 22.86 25.49
N PHE A 528 -6.28 21.80 25.90
CA PHE A 528 -5.60 20.56 26.34
C PHE A 528 -4.96 19.77 25.18
N LYS A 529 -5.33 20.08 23.93
CA LYS A 529 -4.80 19.47 22.70
C LYS A 529 -3.55 20.19 22.18
N LEU A 530 -3.24 21.39 22.69
CA LEU A 530 -2.10 22.18 22.22
C LEU A 530 -0.79 21.43 22.53
N PRO A 531 0.13 21.32 21.56
CA PRO A 531 1.44 20.72 21.80
C PRO A 531 2.22 21.49 22.87
N GLU A 532 2.88 20.76 23.74
CA GLU A 532 3.71 21.32 24.81
C GLU A 532 5.20 21.26 24.47
N LYS A 533 5.55 20.45 23.45
CA LYS A 533 6.90 20.36 22.88
C LYS A 533 6.88 20.53 21.37
N LEU A 534 7.97 21.07 20.84
CA LEU A 534 8.27 21.16 19.42
C LEU A 534 9.67 20.61 19.17
N MET A 535 9.80 19.67 18.24
CA MET A 535 11.07 19.14 17.75
C MET A 535 11.20 19.46 16.26
N ILE A 536 12.25 20.17 15.88
CA ILE A 536 12.58 20.39 14.48
C ILE A 536 13.48 19.26 14.02
N VAL A 537 13.04 18.55 12.97
CA VAL A 537 13.78 17.43 12.41
C VAL A 537 14.12 17.68 10.94
N ASN A 538 15.25 17.11 10.47
CA ASN A 538 15.64 17.22 9.06
C ASN A 538 14.74 16.41 8.13
N ALA A 539 14.22 15.28 8.60
CA ALA A 539 13.28 14.41 7.91
C ALA A 539 12.52 13.56 8.93
N LEU A 540 11.28 13.19 8.63
CA LEU A 540 10.54 12.22 9.42
C LEU A 540 11.05 10.81 9.10
N PRO A 541 11.36 9.96 10.10
CA PRO A 541 11.78 8.58 9.89
C PRO A 541 10.65 7.77 9.23
N ARG A 542 11.01 6.97 8.24
CA ARG A 542 10.05 6.18 7.46
C ARG A 542 10.45 4.71 7.41
N ASN A 543 9.46 3.85 7.38
CA ASN A 543 9.68 2.43 7.12
C ASN A 543 9.95 2.16 5.64
N ALA A 544 10.24 0.90 5.31
CA ALA A 544 10.55 0.45 3.96
C ALA A 544 9.45 0.71 2.90
N VAL A 545 8.22 0.97 3.34
CA VAL A 545 7.09 1.31 2.45
C VAL A 545 6.73 2.80 2.48
N GLY A 546 7.61 3.64 3.06
CA GLY A 546 7.48 5.10 3.06
C GLY A 546 6.58 5.68 4.16
N LYS A 547 6.04 4.86 5.08
CA LYS A 547 5.18 5.33 6.17
C LYS A 547 6.01 5.88 7.33
N VAL A 548 5.58 7.01 7.90
CA VAL A 548 6.24 7.62 9.08
C VAL A 548 6.24 6.67 10.27
N MET A 549 7.41 6.51 10.88
CA MET A 549 7.64 5.68 12.07
C MET A 549 7.63 6.56 13.32
N LYS A 550 6.44 6.76 13.93
CA LYS A 550 6.30 7.56 15.15
C LYS A 550 7.11 6.99 16.32
N SER A 551 7.27 5.67 16.41
CA SER A 551 8.12 5.03 17.43
C SER A 551 9.57 5.50 17.37
N ALA A 552 10.14 5.61 16.16
CA ALA A 552 11.53 6.09 16.02
C ALA A 552 11.69 7.57 16.42
N LEU A 553 10.63 8.39 16.30
CA LEU A 553 10.63 9.76 16.81
C LEU A 553 10.56 9.78 18.35
N ILE A 554 9.80 8.88 18.96
CA ILE A 554 9.71 8.74 20.43
C ILE A 554 11.07 8.33 21.00
N ASP A 555 11.76 7.39 20.36
CA ASP A 555 13.10 6.94 20.77
C ASP A 555 14.11 8.09 20.73
N GLN A 556 14.09 8.91 19.65
CA GLN A 556 14.96 10.09 19.52
C GLN A 556 14.76 11.13 20.63
N LEU A 557 13.50 11.39 21.03
CA LEU A 557 13.19 12.30 22.14
C LEU A 557 13.74 11.81 23.48
N THR A 558 13.71 10.50 23.72
CA THR A 558 14.20 9.91 24.97
C THR A 558 15.73 9.98 25.06
N ASP A 559 16.42 9.84 23.94
CA ASP A 559 17.89 9.92 23.89
C ASP A 559 18.41 11.36 24.08
N GLU A 560 17.70 12.37 23.56
CA GLU A 560 18.06 13.78 23.76
C GLU A 560 17.91 14.22 25.24
N GLU A 561 16.96 13.68 25.98
CA GLU A 561 16.75 13.99 27.41
C GLU A 561 17.73 13.26 28.34
N VAL A 562 18.27 12.12 27.93
CA VAL A 562 19.29 11.38 28.68
C VAL A 562 20.70 11.98 28.47
N GLY A 563 20.88 12.74 27.35
CA GLY A 563 22.14 13.42 26.99
C GLY A 563 22.25 14.87 27.47
N ALA A 564 21.19 15.44 28.07
CA ALA A 564 21.15 16.80 28.63
C ALA A 564 21.08 16.75 30.17
#